data_4f69126ebd8dc377bdfd85d236a5312b
#
_entry.id   4f69126ebd8dc377bdfd85d236a5312b
#
_cell.length_a   1.000
_cell.length_b   1.000
_cell.length_c   1.000
_cell.angle_alpha   90.00
_cell.angle_beta   90.00
_cell.angle_gamma   90.00
#
_symmetry.space_group_name_H-M   'P 1'
#
loop_
_entity.id
_entity.type
_entity.pdbx_description
1 polymer ?
#
loop_
_entity_poly.entity_id
_entity_poly.type
_entity_poly.pdbx_seq_one_letter_code
_entity_poly.pdbx_strand_id
1 'polypeptide(L)'
;MGLTQSAVSRQIAHLERFLGVHLFERIRRRVVLTDAGTTYATKIRSALDHAEAATLQVLASKSGEHVLHICSLVTFASHWLTPRLASFAKEHPDIALQISSYHHRSFDLVANDVDVAIHYGEPSWPDGLVDRLMEEEIVPACSPSYAKSIGLRSAKGLGRATLLQQTTRPDAWIDLLASLKCSDINALRGPRFALYSMLIEAAMAGLGIGAIPQFLIEDHLANGQLIRPFKGSVRSRYTYYLVYPEAKRQLREVKAFRTWILREARRENFKARKPST
;
A
#
# COMPACT_ATOMS: atom_id res chain seq x y z
N MET A 1 20.97 24.80 10.96
CA MET A 1 22.43 24.84 10.73
C MET A 1 22.75 25.91 9.70
N GLY A 2 23.49 26.98 10.12
CA GLY A 2 23.84 28.09 9.20
C GLY A 2 25.15 27.80 8.45
N LEU A 3 25.15 26.84 7.53
CA LEU A 3 26.30 26.63 6.65
C LEU A 3 26.28 27.64 5.51
N THR A 4 27.44 28.28 5.22
CA THR A 4 27.56 29.16 4.06
C THR A 4 27.59 28.35 2.77
N GLN A 5 27.14 28.94 1.64
CA GLN A 5 27.17 28.30 0.32
C GLN A 5 28.56 27.76 -0.04
N SER A 6 29.62 28.52 0.30
CA SER A 6 31.00 28.11 0.06
C SER A 6 31.44 26.89 0.88
N ALA A 7 30.94 26.72 2.11
CA ALA A 7 31.21 25.57 2.95
C ALA A 7 30.53 24.31 2.36
N VAL A 8 29.25 24.41 1.96
CA VAL A 8 28.51 23.32 1.30
C VAL A 8 29.21 22.90 0.01
N SER A 9 29.60 23.84 -0.85
CA SER A 9 30.29 23.51 -2.10
C SER A 9 31.63 22.80 -1.87
N ARG A 10 32.38 23.16 -0.84
CA ARG A 10 33.62 22.44 -0.48
C ARG A 10 33.37 21.02 -0.01
N GLN A 11 32.34 20.79 0.79
CA GLN A 11 31.98 19.44 1.26
C GLN A 11 31.54 18.55 0.10
N ILE A 12 30.73 19.08 -0.82
CA ILE A 12 30.33 18.36 -2.04
C ILE A 12 31.55 17.99 -2.88
N ALA A 13 32.47 18.94 -3.15
CA ALA A 13 33.68 18.66 -3.91
C ALA A 13 34.61 17.63 -3.21
N HIS A 14 34.62 17.59 -1.88
CA HIS A 14 35.33 16.58 -1.12
C HIS A 14 34.69 15.20 -1.30
N LEU A 15 33.37 15.11 -1.19
CA LEU A 15 32.60 13.90 -1.39
C LEU A 15 32.76 13.33 -2.82
N GLU A 16 32.66 14.19 -3.86
CA GLU A 16 32.86 13.79 -5.26
C GLU A 16 34.28 13.24 -5.49
N ARG A 17 35.30 13.85 -4.91
CA ARG A 17 36.68 13.33 -4.97
C ARG A 17 36.82 11.98 -4.29
N PHE A 18 36.20 11.80 -3.13
CA PHE A 18 36.21 10.52 -2.41
C PHE A 18 35.52 9.39 -3.18
N LEU A 19 34.37 9.71 -3.83
CA LEU A 19 33.61 8.75 -4.62
C LEU A 19 34.18 8.52 -6.03
N GLY A 20 35.05 9.42 -6.51
CA GLY A 20 35.59 9.38 -7.86
C GLY A 20 34.57 9.68 -8.97
N VAL A 21 33.40 10.25 -8.63
CA VAL A 21 32.35 10.59 -9.56
C VAL A 21 31.73 11.95 -9.22
N HIS A 22 31.27 12.67 -10.26
CA HIS A 22 30.51 13.91 -10.04
C HIS A 22 29.06 13.60 -9.69
N LEU A 23 28.56 14.21 -8.62
CA LEU A 23 27.18 14.08 -8.18
C LEU A 23 26.32 15.24 -8.70
N PHE A 24 26.95 16.36 -9.05
CA PHE A 24 26.28 17.56 -9.57
C PHE A 24 26.91 18.02 -10.89
N GLU A 25 26.05 18.57 -11.76
CA GLU A 25 26.45 19.24 -12.97
C GLU A 25 25.76 20.59 -13.13
N ARG A 26 26.31 21.46 -13.98
CA ARG A 26 25.73 22.78 -14.26
C ARG A 26 25.12 22.79 -15.65
N ILE A 27 23.78 22.88 -15.69
CA ILE A 27 23.04 23.05 -16.94
C ILE A 27 22.37 24.43 -16.94
N ARG A 28 22.68 25.28 -17.92
CA ARG A 28 22.09 26.63 -18.10
C ARG A 28 22.02 27.44 -16.78
N ARG A 29 23.15 27.56 -16.07
CA ARG A 29 23.29 28.27 -14.77
C ARG A 29 22.55 27.64 -13.59
N ARG A 30 21.95 26.43 -13.72
CA ARG A 30 21.37 25.66 -12.62
C ARG A 30 22.28 24.51 -12.24
N VAL A 31 22.34 24.23 -10.96
CA VAL A 31 23.00 23.04 -10.43
C VAL A 31 21.96 21.94 -10.38
N VAL A 32 22.22 20.82 -11.06
CA VAL A 32 21.34 19.64 -11.08
C VAL A 32 22.13 18.40 -10.68
N LEU A 33 21.46 17.38 -10.20
CA LEU A 33 22.08 16.09 -9.92
C LEU A 33 22.38 15.35 -11.23
N THR A 34 23.53 14.70 -11.27
CA THR A 34 23.82 13.67 -12.29
C THR A 34 23.01 12.39 -11.99
N ASP A 35 23.03 11.39 -12.87
CA ASP A 35 22.41 10.09 -12.61
C ASP A 35 23.03 9.41 -11.37
N ALA A 36 24.36 9.49 -11.23
CA ALA A 36 25.08 9.03 -10.03
C ALA A 36 24.65 9.82 -8.79
N GLY A 37 24.52 11.15 -8.92
CA GLY A 37 24.05 12.03 -7.86
C GLY A 37 22.63 11.72 -7.42
N THR A 38 21.72 11.48 -8.35
CA THR A 38 20.33 11.09 -8.08
C THR A 38 20.24 9.78 -7.33
N THR A 39 20.99 8.76 -7.80
CA THR A 39 21.05 7.46 -7.16
C THR A 39 21.62 7.55 -5.74
N TYR A 40 22.72 8.28 -5.57
CA TYR A 40 23.38 8.46 -4.28
C TYR A 40 22.48 9.25 -3.30
N ALA A 41 21.92 10.38 -3.74
CA ALA A 41 21.03 11.19 -2.90
C ALA A 41 19.79 10.42 -2.41
N THR A 42 19.21 9.56 -3.26
CA THR A 42 18.07 8.72 -2.89
C THR A 42 18.44 7.74 -1.76
N LYS A 43 19.60 7.07 -1.89
CA LYS A 43 20.07 6.12 -0.87
C LYS A 43 20.44 6.81 0.45
N ILE A 44 21.14 7.95 0.38
CA ILE A 44 21.52 8.71 1.57
C ILE A 44 20.31 9.29 2.29
N ARG A 45 19.32 9.80 1.55
CA ARG A 45 18.07 10.27 2.15
C ARG A 45 17.38 9.16 2.92
N SER A 46 17.23 7.99 2.33
CA SER A 46 16.66 6.82 3.01
C SER A 46 17.45 6.44 4.29
N ALA A 47 18.78 6.47 4.25
CA ALA A 47 19.60 6.18 5.42
C ALA A 47 19.43 7.23 6.54
N LEU A 48 19.29 8.51 6.18
CA LEU A 48 19.04 9.59 7.15
C LEU A 48 17.63 9.50 7.74
N ASP A 49 16.62 9.17 6.93
CA ASP A 49 15.25 8.95 7.40
C ASP A 49 15.20 7.79 8.42
N HIS A 50 15.96 6.71 8.19
CA HIS A 50 16.11 5.61 9.15
C HIS A 50 16.80 6.04 10.44
N ALA A 51 17.89 6.84 10.36
CA ALA A 51 18.58 7.35 11.53
C ALA A 51 17.68 8.28 12.37
N GLU A 52 16.88 9.11 11.73
CA GLU A 52 15.89 9.98 12.39
C GLU A 52 14.83 9.13 13.09
N ALA A 53 14.27 8.13 12.40
CA ALA A 53 13.28 7.22 12.97
C ALA A 53 13.85 6.48 14.21
N ALA A 54 15.09 5.95 14.14
CA ALA A 54 15.75 5.32 15.26
C ALA A 54 15.95 6.28 16.45
N THR A 55 16.28 7.55 16.16
CA THR A 55 16.42 8.58 17.21
C THR A 55 15.07 8.84 17.89
N LEU A 56 14.00 8.96 17.13
CA LEU A 56 12.66 9.16 17.67
C LEU A 56 12.18 7.96 18.49
N GLN A 57 12.51 6.72 18.08
CA GLN A 57 12.23 5.51 18.84
C GLN A 57 12.92 5.52 20.21
N VAL A 58 14.22 5.88 20.25
CA VAL A 58 14.97 5.98 21.53
C VAL A 58 14.38 7.07 22.44
N LEU A 59 13.94 8.19 21.87
CA LEU A 59 13.28 9.26 22.63
C LEU A 59 11.92 8.82 23.17
N ALA A 60 11.13 8.07 22.38
CA ALA A 60 9.84 7.51 22.79
C ALA A 60 10.02 6.42 23.87
N SER A 61 11.02 5.56 23.76
CA SER A 61 11.28 4.50 24.74
C SER A 61 11.66 5.02 26.14
N LYS A 62 12.12 6.26 26.26
CA LYS A 62 12.36 6.90 27.55
C LYS A 62 11.07 7.09 28.37
N SER A 63 9.92 7.12 27.73
CA SER A 63 8.60 7.20 28.40
C SER A 63 8.08 5.83 28.86
N GLY A 64 8.82 4.74 28.68
CA GLY A 64 8.39 3.38 29.06
C GLY A 64 7.36 2.78 28.10
N GLU A 65 7.08 3.42 26.99
CA GLU A 65 6.16 2.94 25.96
C GLU A 65 6.86 1.94 25.02
N HIS A 66 6.20 0.81 24.78
CA HIS A 66 6.61 -0.12 23.74
C HIS A 66 6.06 0.36 22.40
N VAL A 67 6.95 0.72 21.47
CA VAL A 67 6.55 1.16 20.14
C VAL A 67 6.54 -0.04 19.20
N LEU A 68 5.39 -0.34 18.61
CA LEU A 68 5.25 -1.34 17.55
C LEU A 68 5.34 -0.67 16.19
N HIS A 69 6.37 -0.98 15.41
CA HIS A 69 6.55 -0.47 14.06
C HIS A 69 5.89 -1.39 13.02
N ILE A 70 4.80 -0.91 12.44
CA ILE A 70 4.01 -1.61 11.43
C ILE A 70 4.28 -1.02 10.06
N CYS A 71 4.66 -1.84 9.09
CA CYS A 71 4.75 -1.42 7.69
C CYS A 71 3.63 -2.04 6.85
N SER A 72 2.98 -1.26 5.99
CA SER A 72 1.82 -1.74 5.24
C SER A 72 1.73 -1.11 3.85
N LEU A 73 0.98 -1.76 2.97
CA LEU A 73 0.54 -1.17 1.71
C LEU A 73 -0.38 0.03 2.01
N VAL A 74 -0.15 1.16 1.34
CA VAL A 74 -0.83 2.44 1.61
C VAL A 74 -2.35 2.29 1.70
N THR A 75 -2.97 1.72 0.67
CA THR A 75 -4.44 1.60 0.62
C THR A 75 -4.97 0.61 1.66
N PHE A 76 -4.27 -0.50 1.92
CA PHE A 76 -4.62 -1.44 2.99
C PHE A 76 -4.56 -0.74 4.36
N ALA A 77 -3.49 0.00 4.61
CA ALA A 77 -3.35 0.76 5.85
C ALA A 77 -4.52 1.74 6.04
N SER A 78 -4.82 2.58 5.05
CA SER A 78 -5.83 3.63 5.17
C SER A 78 -7.27 3.12 5.21
N HIS A 79 -7.63 2.11 4.43
CA HIS A 79 -9.03 1.66 4.28
C HIS A 79 -9.39 0.48 5.18
N TRP A 80 -8.43 -0.37 5.52
CA TRP A 80 -8.74 -1.56 6.32
C TRP A 80 -8.12 -1.52 7.71
N LEU A 81 -6.82 -1.22 7.84
CA LEU A 81 -6.11 -1.30 9.11
C LEU A 81 -6.47 -0.15 10.04
N THR A 82 -6.24 1.10 9.62
CA THR A 82 -6.40 2.30 10.45
C THR A 82 -7.79 2.44 11.09
N PRO A 83 -8.91 2.21 10.38
CA PRO A 83 -10.24 2.27 11.00
C PRO A 83 -10.44 1.29 12.16
N ARG A 84 -9.67 0.19 12.18
CA ARG A 84 -9.75 -0.87 13.20
C ARG A 84 -8.80 -0.67 14.37
N LEU A 85 -7.76 0.17 14.22
CA LEU A 85 -6.73 0.38 15.26
C LEU A 85 -7.29 0.93 16.58
N ALA A 86 -8.41 1.63 16.57
CA ALA A 86 -9.06 2.08 17.80
C ALA A 86 -9.39 0.92 18.76
N SER A 87 -9.73 -0.29 18.22
CA SER A 87 -9.97 -1.47 19.05
C SER A 87 -8.67 -2.04 19.61
N PHE A 88 -7.58 -2.01 18.83
CA PHE A 88 -6.26 -2.43 19.30
C PHE A 88 -5.74 -1.52 20.41
N ALA A 89 -5.81 -0.20 20.23
CA ALA A 89 -5.36 0.78 21.22
C ALA A 89 -6.15 0.68 22.54
N LYS A 90 -7.45 0.31 22.46
CA LYS A 90 -8.27 0.06 23.66
C LYS A 90 -7.85 -1.21 24.40
N GLU A 91 -7.47 -2.28 23.67
CA GLU A 91 -7.03 -3.53 24.25
C GLU A 91 -5.59 -3.47 24.78
N HIS A 92 -4.75 -2.64 24.18
CA HIS A 92 -3.32 -2.49 24.46
C HIS A 92 -2.90 -1.02 24.57
N PRO A 93 -3.35 -0.29 25.60
CA PRO A 93 -3.11 1.15 25.72
C PRO A 93 -1.65 1.52 25.99
N ASP A 94 -0.84 0.56 26.38
CA ASP A 94 0.60 0.68 26.66
C ASP A 94 1.49 0.41 25.43
N ILE A 95 0.90 0.08 24.27
CA ILE A 95 1.62 -0.13 23.02
C ILE A 95 1.38 1.08 22.10
N ALA A 96 2.40 1.90 21.92
CA ALA A 96 2.39 2.95 20.91
C ALA A 96 2.55 2.36 19.50
N LEU A 97 1.88 2.94 18.51
CA LEU A 97 1.92 2.46 17.12
C LEU A 97 2.68 3.45 16.25
N GLN A 98 3.65 2.95 15.49
CA GLN A 98 4.27 3.65 14.38
C GLN A 98 3.90 2.94 13.09
N ILE A 99 3.20 3.64 12.18
CA ILE A 99 2.73 3.05 10.94
C ILE A 99 3.46 3.73 9.77
N SER A 100 4.15 2.92 8.99
CA SER A 100 4.82 3.33 7.77
C SER A 100 4.27 2.58 6.56
N SER A 101 4.59 3.05 5.36
CA SER A 101 4.14 2.42 4.13
C SER A 101 5.31 2.13 3.19
N TYR A 102 5.16 1.10 2.38
CA TYR A 102 6.11 0.77 1.32
C TYR A 102 5.40 0.66 -0.03
N HIS A 103 6.16 0.93 -1.10
CA HIS A 103 5.62 0.96 -2.46
C HIS A 103 6.12 -0.19 -3.35
N HIS A 104 7.14 -0.93 -2.91
CA HIS A 104 7.79 -1.96 -3.73
C HIS A 104 7.68 -3.36 -3.14
N ARG A 105 7.69 -4.38 -4.01
CA ARG A 105 7.63 -5.81 -3.63
C ARG A 105 8.85 -6.29 -2.85
N SER A 106 9.99 -5.60 -2.97
CA SER A 106 11.21 -5.89 -2.22
C SER A 106 11.36 -4.92 -1.05
N PHE A 107 10.83 -5.29 0.09
CA PHE A 107 10.97 -4.58 1.34
C PHE A 107 11.70 -5.50 2.32
N ASP A 108 12.80 -5.02 2.92
CA ASP A 108 13.57 -5.77 3.91
C ASP A 108 13.09 -5.37 5.32
N LEU A 109 12.52 -6.31 6.06
CA LEU A 109 12.02 -6.08 7.41
C LEU A 109 13.14 -5.71 8.38
N VAL A 110 14.30 -6.37 8.26
CA VAL A 110 15.42 -6.18 9.17
C VAL A 110 16.14 -4.87 8.89
N ALA A 111 16.45 -4.61 7.61
CA ALA A 111 17.11 -3.37 7.21
C ALA A 111 16.28 -2.11 7.48
N ASN A 112 14.96 -2.22 7.55
CA ASN A 112 14.06 -1.11 7.85
C ASN A 112 13.57 -1.06 9.31
N ASP A 113 14.09 -1.92 10.18
CA ASP A 113 13.73 -2.05 11.60
C ASP A 113 12.21 -2.12 11.83
N VAL A 114 11.51 -2.88 11.00
CA VAL A 114 10.07 -3.10 11.09
C VAL A 114 9.79 -4.32 11.96
N ASP A 115 8.80 -4.22 12.83
CA ASP A 115 8.39 -5.34 13.68
C ASP A 115 7.44 -6.28 12.96
N VAL A 116 6.49 -5.71 12.23
CA VAL A 116 5.52 -6.45 11.43
C VAL A 116 5.22 -5.73 10.12
N ALA A 117 5.00 -6.48 9.04
CA ALA A 117 4.55 -5.91 7.77
C ALA A 117 3.31 -6.62 7.24
N ILE A 118 2.47 -5.88 6.50
CA ILE A 118 1.35 -6.43 5.74
C ILE A 118 1.81 -6.60 4.29
N HIS A 119 1.96 -7.84 3.88
CA HIS A 119 2.39 -8.22 2.54
C HIS A 119 1.23 -8.74 1.69
N TYR A 120 1.22 -8.38 0.42
CA TYR A 120 0.34 -8.96 -0.60
C TYR A 120 1.18 -9.68 -1.64
N GLY A 121 0.99 -10.98 -1.77
CA GLY A 121 1.79 -11.79 -2.68
C GLY A 121 1.67 -13.28 -2.38
N GLU A 122 2.77 -14.00 -2.55
CA GLU A 122 2.93 -15.39 -2.19
C GLU A 122 3.28 -15.55 -0.69
N PRO A 123 3.04 -16.73 -0.10
CA PRO A 123 3.32 -17.01 1.33
C PRO A 123 4.82 -17.23 1.58
N SER A 124 5.65 -16.35 1.06
CA SER A 124 7.10 -16.46 1.19
C SER A 124 7.71 -15.09 1.49
N TRP A 125 8.55 -15.05 2.52
CA TRP A 125 9.31 -13.88 2.87
C TRP A 125 10.69 -14.29 3.38
N PRO A 126 11.78 -13.74 2.84
CA PRO A 126 13.13 -14.03 3.32
C PRO A 126 13.25 -13.71 4.82
N ASP A 127 13.77 -14.65 5.61
CA ASP A 127 14.05 -14.51 7.05
C ASP A 127 12.84 -14.07 7.91
N GLY A 128 11.61 -14.27 7.40
CA GLY A 128 10.38 -13.87 8.06
C GLY A 128 9.39 -15.02 8.27
N LEU A 129 8.64 -14.94 9.35
CA LEU A 129 7.45 -15.75 9.57
C LEU A 129 6.24 -15.12 8.88
N VAL A 130 5.34 -15.97 8.36
CA VAL A 130 4.23 -15.54 7.52
C VAL A 130 2.92 -16.12 8.05
N ASP A 131 1.98 -15.27 8.43
CA ASP A 131 0.61 -15.66 8.80
C ASP A 131 -0.38 -15.16 7.74
N ARG A 132 -1.25 -16.03 7.28
CA ARG A 132 -2.30 -15.66 6.31
C ARG A 132 -3.35 -14.76 6.96
N LEU A 133 -3.62 -13.61 6.36
CA LEU A 133 -4.66 -12.68 6.80
C LEU A 133 -5.97 -12.90 6.05
N MET A 134 -6.01 -12.52 4.76
CA MET A 134 -7.24 -12.56 4.00
C MET A 134 -7.00 -12.77 2.51
N GLU A 135 -8.00 -13.35 1.85
CA GLU A 135 -8.07 -13.43 0.39
C GLU A 135 -8.55 -12.11 -0.20
N GLU A 136 -8.24 -11.89 -1.47
CA GLU A 136 -8.69 -10.73 -2.21
C GLU A 136 -9.73 -11.14 -3.24
N GLU A 137 -10.95 -10.63 -3.13
CA GLU A 137 -12.00 -10.74 -4.12
C GLU A 137 -12.13 -9.41 -4.87
N ILE A 138 -11.87 -9.42 -6.17
CA ILE A 138 -11.95 -8.27 -7.06
C ILE A 138 -13.37 -8.17 -7.61
N VAL A 139 -13.98 -6.99 -7.49
CA VAL A 139 -15.33 -6.69 -7.97
C VAL A 139 -15.34 -5.47 -8.89
N PRO A 140 -16.24 -5.38 -9.87
CA PRO A 140 -16.46 -4.17 -10.65
C PRO A 140 -17.22 -3.15 -9.80
N ALA A 141 -16.68 -1.93 -9.66
CA ALA A 141 -17.34 -0.87 -8.89
C ALA A 141 -17.19 0.50 -9.55
N CYS A 142 -18.24 1.30 -9.51
CA CYS A 142 -18.28 2.68 -10.00
C CYS A 142 -19.33 3.49 -9.24
N SER A 143 -19.35 4.83 -9.45
CA SER A 143 -20.44 5.64 -8.91
C SER A 143 -21.79 5.34 -9.59
N PRO A 144 -22.91 5.51 -8.85
CA PRO A 144 -24.26 5.36 -9.44
C PRO A 144 -24.49 6.27 -10.65
N SER A 145 -23.99 7.51 -10.58
CA SER A 145 -24.10 8.50 -11.67
C SER A 145 -23.40 8.02 -12.95
N TYR A 146 -22.18 7.49 -12.82
CA TYR A 146 -21.44 6.94 -13.96
C TYR A 146 -22.16 5.74 -14.58
N ALA A 147 -22.61 4.78 -13.77
CA ALA A 147 -23.34 3.63 -14.27
C ALA A 147 -24.61 4.05 -15.06
N LYS A 148 -25.34 5.05 -14.53
CA LYS A 148 -26.54 5.61 -15.17
C LYS A 148 -26.21 6.32 -16.48
N SER A 149 -25.15 7.14 -16.52
CA SER A 149 -24.81 7.95 -17.70
C SER A 149 -24.49 7.13 -18.95
N ILE A 150 -23.87 5.94 -18.78
CA ILE A 150 -23.52 5.03 -19.87
C ILE A 150 -24.47 3.82 -20.00
N GLY A 151 -25.51 3.74 -19.15
CA GLY A 151 -26.46 2.62 -19.15
C GLY A 151 -25.80 1.28 -18.79
N LEU A 152 -24.87 1.28 -17.84
CA LEU A 152 -24.09 0.09 -17.44
C LEU A 152 -24.93 -0.82 -16.53
N ARG A 153 -25.49 -1.90 -17.09
CA ARG A 153 -26.34 -2.86 -16.37
C ARG A 153 -25.85 -4.31 -16.46
N SER A 154 -24.83 -4.57 -17.27
CA SER A 154 -24.27 -5.92 -17.46
C SER A 154 -22.80 -5.85 -17.87
N ALA A 155 -22.09 -6.98 -17.75
CA ALA A 155 -20.68 -7.10 -18.12
C ALA A 155 -20.41 -6.72 -19.60
N LYS A 156 -21.33 -7.01 -20.52
CA LYS A 156 -21.20 -6.61 -21.94
C LYS A 156 -21.10 -5.08 -22.11
N GLY A 157 -21.68 -4.31 -21.20
CA GLY A 157 -21.58 -2.84 -21.21
C GLY A 157 -20.18 -2.31 -20.95
N LEU A 158 -19.27 -3.12 -20.39
CA LEU A 158 -17.87 -2.75 -20.15
C LEU A 158 -17.13 -2.37 -21.43
N GLY A 159 -17.55 -2.86 -22.59
CA GLY A 159 -16.99 -2.45 -23.89
C GLY A 159 -17.02 -0.93 -24.13
N ARG A 160 -17.99 -0.21 -23.56
CA ARG A 160 -18.17 1.25 -23.67
C ARG A 160 -17.66 2.01 -22.45
N ALA A 161 -17.34 1.29 -21.35
CA ALA A 161 -16.93 1.91 -20.10
C ALA A 161 -15.47 2.33 -20.12
N THR A 162 -15.10 3.35 -19.36
CA THR A 162 -13.72 3.69 -19.03
C THR A 162 -13.24 2.77 -17.91
N LEU A 163 -12.28 1.89 -18.21
CA LEU A 163 -11.73 0.95 -17.24
C LEU A 163 -10.59 1.62 -16.46
N LEU A 164 -10.75 1.80 -15.15
CA LEU A 164 -9.71 2.37 -14.30
C LEU A 164 -8.71 1.29 -13.91
N GLN A 165 -7.42 1.54 -14.18
CA GLN A 165 -6.34 0.59 -14.03
C GLN A 165 -5.53 0.86 -12.76
N GLN A 166 -5.16 -0.21 -12.05
CA GLN A 166 -4.20 -0.14 -10.95
C GLN A 166 -2.84 -0.66 -11.45
N THR A 167 -1.77 0.16 -11.38
CA THR A 167 -0.49 -0.16 -12.02
C THR A 167 0.22 -1.39 -11.45
N THR A 168 0.03 -1.68 -10.17
CA THR A 168 0.62 -2.86 -9.51
C THR A 168 -0.26 -4.11 -9.59
N ARG A 169 -1.45 -3.99 -10.22
CA ARG A 169 -2.42 -5.08 -10.43
C ARG A 169 -2.89 -5.11 -11.90
N PRO A 170 -1.96 -5.28 -12.86
CA PRO A 170 -2.32 -5.25 -14.29
C PRO A 170 -3.28 -6.38 -14.68
N ASP A 171 -3.26 -7.49 -13.93
CA ASP A 171 -4.09 -8.67 -14.18
C ASP A 171 -5.54 -8.51 -13.70
N ALA A 172 -5.85 -7.52 -12.84
CA ALA A 172 -7.16 -7.40 -12.20
C ALA A 172 -8.33 -7.36 -13.21
N TRP A 173 -8.22 -6.53 -14.26
CA TRP A 173 -9.21 -6.49 -15.32
C TRP A 173 -9.16 -7.71 -16.24
N ILE A 174 -7.98 -8.26 -16.52
CA ILE A 174 -7.82 -9.46 -17.37
C ILE A 174 -8.57 -10.62 -16.72
N ASP A 175 -8.30 -10.89 -15.45
CA ASP A 175 -8.90 -11.99 -14.70
C ASP A 175 -10.42 -11.79 -14.51
N LEU A 176 -10.84 -10.54 -14.21
CA LEU A 176 -12.27 -10.21 -14.05
C LEU A 176 -13.05 -10.37 -15.37
N LEU A 177 -12.55 -9.86 -16.49
CA LEU A 177 -13.19 -9.99 -17.80
C LEU A 177 -13.25 -11.44 -18.26
N ALA A 178 -12.21 -12.24 -17.99
CA ALA A 178 -12.21 -13.67 -18.25
C ALA A 178 -13.32 -14.39 -17.46
N SER A 179 -13.46 -14.07 -16.14
CA SER A 179 -14.52 -14.63 -15.29
C SER A 179 -15.93 -14.26 -15.76
N LEU A 180 -16.08 -13.07 -16.36
CA LEU A 180 -17.33 -12.55 -16.91
C LEU A 180 -17.62 -13.01 -18.36
N LYS A 181 -16.72 -13.81 -18.97
CA LYS A 181 -16.78 -14.23 -20.37
C LYS A 181 -16.84 -13.06 -21.37
N CYS A 182 -16.04 -12.02 -21.11
CA CYS A 182 -15.91 -10.79 -21.87
C CYS A 182 -14.46 -10.52 -22.29
N SER A 183 -13.71 -11.56 -22.67
CA SER A 183 -12.28 -11.48 -23.03
C SER A 183 -12.00 -10.74 -24.34
N ASP A 184 -13.03 -10.42 -25.12
CA ASP A 184 -12.99 -9.57 -26.31
C ASP A 184 -12.78 -8.08 -25.99
N ILE A 185 -13.00 -7.69 -24.73
CA ILE A 185 -12.81 -6.31 -24.28
C ILE A 185 -11.33 -6.08 -23.95
N ASN A 186 -10.76 -4.98 -24.49
CA ASN A 186 -9.38 -4.60 -24.16
C ASN A 186 -9.25 -4.24 -22.68
N ALA A 187 -8.71 -5.17 -21.88
CA ALA A 187 -8.56 -5.06 -20.43
C ALA A 187 -7.59 -3.95 -20.00
N LEU A 188 -6.65 -3.55 -20.85
CA LEU A 188 -5.53 -2.66 -20.49
C LEU A 188 -5.78 -1.18 -20.85
N ARG A 189 -6.96 -0.84 -21.34
CA ARG A 189 -7.33 0.54 -21.72
C ARG A 189 -7.73 1.37 -20.51
N GLY A 190 -7.57 2.68 -20.62
CA GLY A 190 -8.04 3.66 -19.65
C GLY A 190 -6.96 4.20 -18.69
N PRO A 191 -7.35 5.15 -17.83
CA PRO A 191 -6.45 5.81 -16.90
C PRO A 191 -5.81 4.83 -15.91
N ARG A 192 -4.56 5.12 -15.52
CA ARG A 192 -3.75 4.26 -14.64
C ARG A 192 -3.43 4.98 -13.35
N PHE A 193 -3.63 4.32 -12.22
CA PHE A 193 -3.39 4.84 -10.87
C PHE A 193 -2.36 3.98 -10.13
N ALA A 194 -1.46 4.63 -9.39
CA ALA A 194 -0.45 3.95 -8.61
C ALA A 194 -1.02 3.27 -7.35
N LEU A 195 -2.12 3.80 -6.82
CA LEU A 195 -2.75 3.34 -5.58
C LEU A 195 -4.25 3.06 -5.80
N TYR A 196 -4.77 2.04 -5.12
CA TYR A 196 -6.22 1.80 -5.10
C TYR A 196 -7.01 2.96 -4.48
N SER A 197 -6.47 3.67 -3.48
CA SER A 197 -7.13 4.87 -2.93
C SER A 197 -7.42 5.92 -4.01
N MET A 198 -6.45 6.20 -4.89
CA MET A 198 -6.65 7.14 -6.01
C MET A 198 -7.68 6.61 -7.02
N LEU A 199 -7.67 5.30 -7.29
CA LEU A 199 -8.61 4.66 -8.20
C LEU A 199 -10.04 4.67 -7.64
N ILE A 200 -10.20 4.44 -6.34
CA ILE A 200 -11.49 4.50 -5.62
C ILE A 200 -12.06 5.92 -5.72
N GLU A 201 -11.27 6.96 -5.43
CA GLU A 201 -11.68 8.36 -5.57
C GLU A 201 -12.10 8.69 -7.01
N ALA A 202 -11.33 8.24 -8.01
CA ALA A 202 -11.67 8.44 -9.42
C ALA A 202 -12.99 7.73 -9.81
N ALA A 203 -13.24 6.54 -9.26
CA ALA A 203 -14.50 5.82 -9.49
C ALA A 203 -15.71 6.54 -8.84
N MET A 204 -15.55 7.04 -7.61
CA MET A 204 -16.56 7.85 -6.92
C MET A 204 -16.85 9.16 -7.65
N ALA A 205 -15.83 9.83 -8.17
CA ALA A 205 -15.95 11.03 -8.98
C ALA A 205 -16.59 10.81 -10.37
N GLY A 206 -16.87 9.55 -10.75
CA GLY A 206 -17.53 9.23 -12.02
C GLY A 206 -16.60 9.18 -13.23
N LEU A 207 -15.29 9.05 -13.04
CA LEU A 207 -14.33 8.94 -14.15
C LEU A 207 -14.46 7.60 -14.91
N GLY A 208 -14.90 6.55 -14.23
CA GLY A 208 -14.98 5.23 -14.82
C GLY A 208 -15.40 4.14 -13.82
N ILE A 209 -15.12 2.90 -14.20
CA ILE A 209 -15.35 1.70 -13.38
C ILE A 209 -14.02 1.05 -13.03
N GLY A 210 -13.82 0.67 -11.77
CA GLY A 210 -12.63 -0.01 -11.27
C GLY A 210 -12.86 -1.51 -11.05
N ALA A 211 -11.81 -2.31 -11.25
CA ALA A 211 -11.70 -3.66 -10.73
C ALA A 211 -11.01 -3.57 -9.36
N ILE A 212 -11.78 -3.58 -8.28
CA ILE A 212 -11.35 -3.16 -6.94
C ILE A 212 -11.52 -4.32 -5.94
N PRO A 213 -10.56 -4.56 -5.03
CA PRO A 213 -10.76 -5.46 -3.90
C PRO A 213 -11.97 -5.02 -3.07
N GLN A 214 -12.95 -5.91 -2.90
CA GLN A 214 -14.24 -5.58 -2.28
C GLN A 214 -14.07 -5.02 -0.86
N PHE A 215 -13.18 -5.60 -0.06
CA PHE A 215 -12.94 -5.18 1.32
C PHE A 215 -12.42 -3.73 1.47
N LEU A 216 -11.85 -3.15 0.40
CA LEU A 216 -11.40 -1.75 0.39
C LEU A 216 -12.55 -0.75 0.19
N ILE A 217 -13.69 -1.22 -0.28
CA ILE A 217 -14.82 -0.37 -0.67
C ILE A 217 -16.14 -0.74 0.02
N GLU A 218 -16.12 -1.58 1.07
CA GLU A 218 -17.34 -2.00 1.76
C GLU A 218 -18.16 -0.83 2.30
N ASP A 219 -17.51 0.14 2.93
CA ASP A 219 -18.16 1.34 3.45
C ASP A 219 -18.74 2.21 2.31
N HIS A 220 -18.01 2.33 1.19
CA HIS A 220 -18.49 3.07 0.02
C HIS A 220 -19.69 2.39 -0.65
N LEU A 221 -19.72 1.05 -0.66
CA LEU A 221 -20.88 0.28 -1.13
C LEU A 221 -22.06 0.42 -0.17
N ALA A 222 -21.85 0.33 1.13
CA ALA A 222 -22.89 0.46 2.14
C ALA A 222 -23.53 1.86 2.14
N ASN A 223 -22.72 2.90 1.92
CA ASN A 223 -23.18 4.30 1.87
C ASN A 223 -23.70 4.71 0.48
N GLY A 224 -23.69 3.82 -0.51
CA GLY A 224 -24.17 4.11 -1.88
C GLY A 224 -23.29 5.05 -2.70
N GLN A 225 -22.09 5.37 -2.25
CA GLN A 225 -21.09 6.16 -2.99
C GLN A 225 -20.55 5.39 -4.20
N LEU A 226 -20.39 4.09 -4.04
CA LEU A 226 -20.08 3.14 -5.11
C LEU A 226 -21.18 2.08 -5.19
N ILE A 227 -21.35 1.53 -6.39
CA ILE A 227 -22.21 0.38 -6.63
C ILE A 227 -21.47 -0.68 -7.45
N ARG A 228 -21.90 -1.92 -7.33
CA ARG A 228 -21.57 -2.99 -8.27
C ARG A 228 -22.70 -3.01 -9.34
N PRO A 229 -22.46 -2.47 -10.54
CA PRO A 229 -23.51 -2.27 -11.53
C PRO A 229 -24.10 -3.58 -12.09
N PHE A 230 -23.39 -4.70 -11.87
CA PHE A 230 -23.83 -6.05 -12.22
C PHE A 230 -23.11 -7.07 -11.31
N LYS A 231 -23.63 -8.29 -11.26
CA LYS A 231 -23.02 -9.40 -10.52
C LYS A 231 -21.75 -9.87 -11.24
N GLY A 232 -20.69 -10.12 -10.49
CA GLY A 232 -19.43 -10.65 -10.97
C GLY A 232 -18.32 -10.35 -10.00
N SER A 233 -17.39 -11.27 -9.89
CA SER A 233 -16.18 -11.14 -9.11
C SER A 233 -15.14 -12.17 -9.57
N VAL A 234 -13.91 -11.94 -9.20
CA VAL A 234 -12.83 -12.90 -9.38
C VAL A 234 -11.97 -12.92 -8.13
N ARG A 235 -11.57 -14.10 -7.69
CA ARG A 235 -10.61 -14.25 -6.59
C ARG A 235 -9.21 -13.98 -7.16
N SER A 236 -8.48 -13.10 -6.49
CA SER A 236 -7.09 -12.86 -6.83
C SER A 236 -6.22 -14.10 -6.57
N ARG A 237 -5.18 -14.28 -7.37
CA ARG A 237 -4.20 -15.36 -7.17
C ARG A 237 -3.32 -15.14 -5.95
N TYR A 238 -3.20 -13.93 -5.47
CA TYR A 238 -2.40 -13.55 -4.32
C TYR A 238 -3.28 -13.26 -3.09
N THR A 239 -2.65 -13.26 -1.93
CA THR A 239 -3.30 -13.15 -0.62
C THR A 239 -2.57 -12.11 0.22
N TYR A 240 -3.25 -11.55 1.22
CA TYR A 240 -2.62 -10.70 2.23
C TYR A 240 -2.07 -11.54 3.37
N TYR A 241 -0.87 -11.20 3.81
CA TYR A 241 -0.15 -11.87 4.89
C TYR A 241 0.36 -10.86 5.90
N LEU A 242 0.39 -11.25 7.18
CA LEU A 242 1.22 -10.63 8.20
C LEU A 242 2.59 -11.30 8.15
N VAL A 243 3.64 -10.49 8.06
CA VAL A 243 5.04 -10.95 8.00
C VAL A 243 5.81 -10.28 9.11
N TYR A 244 6.68 -11.02 9.79
CA TYR A 244 7.51 -10.49 10.88
C TYR A 244 8.79 -11.32 11.04
N PRO A 245 9.92 -10.71 11.49
CA PRO A 245 11.16 -11.42 11.72
C PRO A 245 10.98 -12.50 12.81
N GLU A 246 11.59 -13.67 12.63
CA GLU A 246 11.53 -14.74 13.64
C GLU A 246 12.08 -14.28 14.99
N ALA A 247 13.15 -13.49 15.00
CA ALA A 247 13.75 -12.92 16.20
C ALA A 247 12.76 -12.05 17.00
N LYS A 248 11.80 -11.39 16.34
CA LYS A 248 10.79 -10.53 16.98
C LYS A 248 9.51 -11.28 17.37
N ARG A 249 9.37 -12.57 17.03
CA ARG A 249 8.16 -13.39 17.30
C ARG A 249 7.73 -13.37 18.76
N GLN A 250 8.68 -13.34 19.70
CA GLN A 250 8.39 -13.42 21.12
C GLN A 250 8.14 -12.04 21.78
N LEU A 251 8.37 -10.95 21.07
CA LEU A 251 8.07 -9.62 21.59
C LEU A 251 6.58 -9.48 21.91
N ARG A 252 6.28 -8.86 23.04
CA ARG A 252 4.93 -8.72 23.57
C ARG A 252 4.02 -7.98 22.59
N GLU A 253 4.49 -6.86 22.06
CA GLU A 253 3.79 -6.01 21.10
C GLU A 253 3.50 -6.73 19.78
N VAL A 254 4.45 -7.54 19.28
CA VAL A 254 4.27 -8.37 18.08
C VAL A 254 3.21 -9.45 18.30
N LYS A 255 3.25 -10.14 19.45
CA LYS A 255 2.24 -11.16 19.81
C LYS A 255 0.84 -10.55 19.95
N ALA A 256 0.75 -9.41 20.61
CA ALA A 256 -0.50 -8.69 20.82
C ALA A 256 -1.12 -8.30 19.47
N PHE A 257 -0.35 -7.63 18.61
CA PHE A 257 -0.82 -7.20 17.30
C PHE A 257 -1.16 -8.39 16.38
N ARG A 258 -0.30 -9.41 16.35
CA ARG A 258 -0.55 -10.64 15.59
C ARG A 258 -1.89 -11.28 15.98
N THR A 259 -2.15 -11.43 17.26
CA THR A 259 -3.39 -12.03 17.77
C THR A 259 -4.61 -11.19 17.37
N TRP A 260 -4.51 -9.89 17.54
CA TRP A 260 -5.56 -8.95 17.22
C TRP A 260 -5.86 -8.91 15.70
N ILE A 261 -4.83 -8.73 14.85
CA ILE A 261 -5.04 -8.58 13.40
C ILE A 261 -5.59 -9.88 12.77
N LEU A 262 -5.14 -11.04 13.24
CA LEU A 262 -5.67 -12.32 12.77
C LEU A 262 -7.14 -12.50 13.17
N ARG A 263 -7.55 -12.00 14.32
CA ARG A 263 -8.95 -12.00 14.75
C ARG A 263 -9.81 -11.09 13.87
N GLU A 264 -9.32 -9.86 13.59
CA GLU A 264 -10.02 -8.93 12.72
C GLU A 264 -10.13 -9.47 11.27
N ALA A 265 -9.06 -10.04 10.73
CA ALA A 265 -9.07 -10.66 9.41
C ALA A 265 -10.04 -11.84 9.30
N ARG A 266 -10.20 -12.66 10.37
CA ARG A 266 -11.21 -13.74 10.39
C ARG A 266 -12.63 -13.21 10.34
N ARG A 267 -12.91 -12.10 11.03
CA ARG A 267 -14.22 -11.44 10.99
C ARG A 267 -14.55 -10.96 9.57
N GLU A 268 -13.56 -10.42 8.88
CA GLU A 268 -13.70 -9.98 7.48
C GLU A 268 -13.97 -11.13 6.53
N ASN A 269 -13.15 -12.20 6.60
CA ASN A 269 -13.32 -13.39 5.78
C ASN A 269 -14.70 -14.05 6.00
N PHE A 270 -15.26 -13.96 7.20
CA PHE A 270 -16.59 -14.48 7.50
C PHE A 270 -17.70 -13.64 6.86
N LYS A 271 -17.57 -12.32 6.85
CA LYS A 271 -18.50 -11.41 6.15
C LYS A 271 -18.51 -11.65 4.65
N ALA A 272 -17.33 -11.76 4.04
CA ALA A 272 -17.18 -11.98 2.59
C ALA A 272 -17.81 -13.30 2.11
N ARG A 273 -17.94 -14.30 3.00
CA ARG A 273 -18.55 -15.61 2.68
C ARG A 273 -20.08 -15.64 2.80
N LYS A 274 -20.72 -14.63 3.42
CA LYS A 274 -22.17 -14.51 3.41
C LYS A 274 -22.60 -13.90 2.07
N PRO A 275 -23.43 -14.61 1.27
CA PRO A 275 -23.98 -14.01 0.04
C PRO A 275 -24.75 -12.76 0.42
N SER A 276 -24.43 -11.66 -0.25
CA SER A 276 -25.27 -10.45 -0.19
C SER A 276 -26.67 -10.83 -0.64
N THR A 277 -27.61 -10.84 0.28
CA THR A 277 -29.05 -11.06 0.04
C THR A 277 -29.59 -10.03 -0.94
#